data_668b9325ec29936ca799c63be1c24861
#
_entry.id   668b9325ec29936ca799c63be1c24861
#
_cell.length_a   1.000
_cell.length_b   1.000
_cell.length_c   1.000
_cell.angle_alpha   90.00
_cell.angle_beta   90.00
_cell.angle_gamma   90.00
#
_symmetry.space_group_name_H-M   'P 1'
#
loop_
_entity.id
_entity.type
_entity.pdbx_description
1 polymer ?
#
loop_
_entity_poly.entity_id
_entity_poly.type
_entity_poly.pdbx_seq_one_letter_code
_entity_poly.pdbx_strand_id
1 'polypeptide(L)'
;MRVARSVLARASARCAHHSQVARFPLRKPAHWPPTGRFSPYDRWALALLLIGAVVVGARSWLAAHPQHDPWAPLDLNDPVGWATDRKLVALRDRPQECRAVLERSGIDFTAFEPAGEGACRREDRTVLAPQPNRGLRLRPGAPQATCAVAAGLVLWMDKVVQPAAQENLGSRIVALDHLGTNNCRRIGGGDSGRWSEHATGNAIDIAAFRTEDGRTISVLRDWENDPDDSAAATFLRTARDGACDIFGTTLSPDYNPAHADHFHLDQAGGRVGWSVCR
;
A
#
# COMPACT_ATOMS: atom_id res chain seq x y z
N MET A 1 -47.96 1.31 -67.33
CA MET A 1 -49.12 0.52 -67.68
C MET A 1 -50.08 0.53 -66.50
N ARG A 2 -51.09 1.38 -66.63
CA ARG A 2 -52.55 1.10 -66.73
C ARG A 2 -53.06 0.35 -65.51
N VAL A 3 -53.83 1.01 -64.64
CA VAL A 3 -55.26 1.32 -64.66
C VAL A 3 -56.10 0.19 -64.02
N ALA A 4 -56.86 0.41 -62.99
CA ALA A 4 -58.28 0.85 -62.94
C ALA A 4 -58.77 0.88 -61.48
N ARG A 5 -59.35 1.86 -61.01
CA ARG A 5 -60.65 2.45 -60.79
C ARG A 5 -61.85 1.50 -60.85
N SER A 6 -62.64 1.50 -59.73
CA SER A 6 -64.10 1.64 -59.68
C SER A 6 -64.54 1.43 -58.21
N VAL A 7 -65.20 2.34 -57.58
CA VAL A 7 -66.46 3.05 -57.69
C VAL A 7 -67.67 2.30 -57.05
N LEU A 8 -68.31 2.99 -56.08
CA LEU A 8 -69.72 2.95 -55.61
C LEU A 8 -70.16 1.84 -54.66
N ALA A 9 -71.05 2.00 -53.72
CA ALA A 9 -71.98 3.09 -53.32
C ALA A 9 -72.56 2.77 -51.94
N ARG A 10 -72.88 3.81 -51.18
CA ARG A 10 -74.00 4.04 -50.27
C ARG A 10 -74.73 2.85 -49.60
N ALA A 11 -74.76 2.88 -48.26
CA ALA A 11 -76.01 2.75 -47.51
C ALA A 11 -75.91 3.42 -46.15
N SER A 12 -76.63 4.48 -45.94
CA SER A 12 -76.86 5.12 -44.65
C SER A 12 -77.88 4.32 -43.83
N ALA A 13 -77.43 3.86 -42.66
CA ALA A 13 -78.39 3.45 -41.64
C ALA A 13 -78.04 4.19 -40.33
N ARG A 14 -78.86 5.12 -39.95
CA ARG A 14 -78.88 5.81 -38.67
C ARG A 14 -79.40 4.84 -37.61
N CYS A 15 -78.50 4.35 -36.75
CA CYS A 15 -78.90 3.80 -35.47
C CYS A 15 -78.52 4.79 -34.38
N ALA A 16 -79.48 5.47 -33.86
CA ALA A 16 -79.34 6.27 -32.66
C ALA A 16 -79.29 5.32 -31.46
N HIS A 17 -78.09 5.01 -31.02
CA HIS A 17 -77.90 4.35 -29.74
C HIS A 17 -77.69 5.44 -28.67
N HIS A 18 -78.69 5.57 -27.81
CA HIS A 18 -78.55 6.24 -26.54
C HIS A 18 -77.61 5.47 -25.66
N SER A 19 -76.35 5.86 -25.65
CA SER A 19 -75.42 5.39 -24.68
C SER A 19 -75.66 6.08 -23.34
N GLN A 20 -76.35 5.44 -22.45
CA GLN A 20 -76.37 5.82 -21.06
C GLN A 20 -74.94 5.50 -20.50
N VAL A 21 -74.13 6.53 -20.45
CA VAL A 21 -72.82 6.44 -19.74
C VAL A 21 -73.10 6.32 -18.24
N ALA A 22 -73.00 5.12 -17.71
CA ALA A 22 -73.02 4.87 -16.27
C ALA A 22 -71.95 5.71 -15.62
N ARG A 23 -72.30 6.77 -14.94
CA ARG A 23 -71.34 7.52 -14.08
C ARG A 23 -70.97 6.64 -12.88
N PHE A 24 -69.90 5.94 -12.98
CA PHE A 24 -69.30 5.34 -11.80
C PHE A 24 -68.90 6.47 -10.82
N PRO A 25 -69.34 6.42 -9.55
CA PRO A 25 -68.93 7.39 -8.58
C PRO A 25 -67.43 7.25 -8.39
N LEU A 26 -66.61 8.26 -8.71
CA LEU A 26 -65.23 8.35 -8.38
C LEU A 26 -65.12 8.18 -6.86
N ARG A 27 -64.63 6.99 -6.43
CA ARG A 27 -64.23 6.79 -5.03
C ARG A 27 -63.23 7.89 -4.69
N LYS A 28 -63.56 8.73 -3.70
CA LYS A 28 -62.63 9.69 -3.13
C LYS A 28 -61.37 8.92 -2.79
N PRO A 29 -60.15 9.39 -3.16
CA PRO A 29 -58.91 8.72 -2.76
C PRO A 29 -58.94 8.55 -1.25
N ALA A 30 -58.63 7.34 -0.80
CA ALA A 30 -58.47 7.06 0.61
C ALA A 30 -57.50 8.12 1.17
N HIS A 31 -57.97 8.87 2.17
CA HIS A 31 -57.08 9.79 2.89
C HIS A 31 -55.95 8.98 3.46
N TRP A 32 -54.78 9.09 2.89
CA TRP A 32 -53.57 8.59 3.52
C TRP A 32 -53.47 9.28 4.89
N PRO A 33 -53.31 8.53 5.98
CA PRO A 33 -53.15 9.17 7.28
C PRO A 33 -51.95 10.11 7.15
N PRO A 34 -52.01 11.31 7.77
CA PRO A 34 -50.89 12.23 7.73
C PRO A 34 -49.66 11.47 8.24
N THR A 35 -48.56 11.52 7.49
CA THR A 35 -47.29 10.91 7.84
C THR A 35 -46.97 11.26 9.28
N GLY A 36 -47.12 10.27 10.17
CA GLY A 36 -46.95 10.47 11.60
C GLY A 36 -45.58 11.11 11.86
N ARG A 37 -45.53 12.10 12.72
CA ARG A 37 -44.25 12.62 13.21
C ARG A 37 -43.49 11.45 13.78
N PHE A 38 -42.28 11.16 13.25
CA PHE A 38 -41.40 10.14 13.80
C PHE A 38 -41.30 10.34 15.31
N SER A 39 -41.65 9.33 16.06
CA SER A 39 -41.44 9.25 17.51
C SER A 39 -39.93 9.39 17.79
N PRO A 40 -39.52 9.92 18.94
CA PRO A 40 -38.12 9.89 19.33
C PRO A 40 -37.53 8.47 19.31
N TYR A 41 -38.30 7.45 19.59
CA TYR A 41 -37.90 6.04 19.48
C TYR A 41 -37.61 5.61 18.05
N ASP A 42 -38.41 6.06 17.07
CA ASP A 42 -38.18 5.76 15.64
C ASP A 42 -36.89 6.39 15.15
N ARG A 43 -36.56 7.59 15.64
CA ARG A 43 -35.30 8.27 15.31
C ARG A 43 -34.10 7.52 15.88
N TRP A 44 -34.19 7.04 17.12
CA TRP A 44 -33.14 6.23 17.72
C TRP A 44 -33.00 4.88 17.02
N ALA A 45 -34.11 4.21 16.68
CA ALA A 45 -34.08 2.95 15.94
C ALA A 45 -33.43 3.15 14.55
N LEU A 46 -33.80 4.20 13.83
CA LEU A 46 -33.20 4.54 12.55
C LEU A 46 -31.69 4.83 12.68
N ALA A 47 -31.31 5.61 13.71
CA ALA A 47 -29.91 5.92 13.95
C ALA A 47 -29.09 4.65 14.24
N LEU A 48 -29.62 3.73 15.07
CA LEU A 48 -28.95 2.45 15.36
C LEU A 48 -28.83 1.57 14.12
N LEU A 49 -29.87 1.52 13.27
CA LEU A 49 -29.83 0.78 11.99
C LEU A 49 -28.79 1.38 11.04
N LEU A 50 -28.72 2.71 10.93
CA LEU A 50 -27.71 3.38 10.11
C LEU A 50 -26.29 3.13 10.64
N ILE A 51 -26.08 3.24 11.95
CA ILE A 51 -24.80 2.92 12.57
C ILE A 51 -24.43 1.45 12.31
N GLY A 52 -25.38 0.52 12.50
CA GLY A 52 -25.18 -0.89 12.22
C GLY A 52 -24.80 -1.14 10.77
N ALA A 53 -25.49 -0.51 9.82
CA ALA A 53 -25.19 -0.61 8.39
C ALA A 53 -23.78 -0.06 8.06
N VAL A 54 -23.41 1.09 8.64
CA VAL A 54 -22.07 1.67 8.48
C VAL A 54 -21.00 0.74 9.05
N VAL A 55 -21.21 0.18 10.24
CA VAL A 55 -20.26 -0.75 10.86
C VAL A 55 -20.10 -2.02 10.02
N VAL A 56 -21.19 -2.62 9.56
CA VAL A 56 -21.14 -3.80 8.69
C VAL A 56 -20.46 -3.47 7.37
N GLY A 57 -20.81 -2.36 6.74
CA GLY A 57 -20.18 -1.91 5.50
C GLY A 57 -18.68 -1.66 5.66
N ALA A 58 -18.28 -0.97 6.74
CA ALA A 58 -16.88 -0.71 7.05
C ALA A 58 -16.08 -2.01 7.28
N ARG A 59 -16.65 -2.95 8.05
CA ARG A 59 -16.00 -4.25 8.28
C ARG A 59 -15.89 -5.09 7.00
N SER A 60 -16.92 -5.10 6.16
CA SER A 60 -16.89 -5.79 4.88
C SER A 60 -15.84 -5.18 3.94
N TRP A 61 -15.75 -3.85 3.93
CA TRP A 61 -14.75 -3.15 3.14
C TRP A 61 -13.33 -3.44 3.64
N LEU A 62 -13.06 -3.38 4.95
CA LEU A 62 -11.78 -3.71 5.55
C LEU A 62 -11.39 -5.17 5.29
N ALA A 63 -12.34 -6.11 5.35
CA ALA A 63 -12.09 -7.51 5.04
C ALA A 63 -11.66 -7.73 3.58
N ALA A 64 -12.17 -6.91 2.65
CA ALA A 64 -11.76 -6.91 1.24
C ALA A 64 -10.47 -6.12 0.97
N HIS A 65 -10.02 -5.29 1.92
CA HIS A 65 -8.86 -4.41 1.79
C HIS A 65 -7.95 -4.56 3.02
N PRO A 66 -7.29 -5.72 3.21
CA PRO A 66 -6.49 -6.01 4.40
C PRO A 66 -5.32 -5.04 4.58
N GLN A 67 -4.82 -4.41 3.52
CA GLN A 67 -3.78 -3.37 3.58
C GLN A 67 -4.23 -2.11 4.34
N HIS A 68 -5.53 -1.92 4.53
CA HIS A 68 -6.13 -0.82 5.28
C HIS A 68 -6.65 -1.25 6.66
N ASP A 69 -6.65 -2.54 6.98
CA ASP A 69 -7.06 -3.06 8.28
C ASP A 69 -5.83 -3.24 9.19
N PRO A 70 -5.66 -2.45 10.27
CA PRO A 70 -4.51 -2.57 11.15
C PRO A 70 -4.48 -3.87 11.97
N TRP A 71 -5.60 -4.60 12.04
CA TRP A 71 -5.70 -5.89 12.74
C TRP A 71 -5.54 -7.11 11.83
N ALA A 72 -5.70 -6.93 10.51
CA ALA A 72 -5.50 -8.01 9.57
C ALA A 72 -4.00 -8.40 9.51
N PRO A 73 -3.66 -9.69 9.38
CA PRO A 73 -2.29 -10.11 9.16
C PRO A 73 -1.69 -9.42 7.93
N LEU A 74 -0.40 -9.05 8.01
CA LEU A 74 0.31 -8.53 6.84
C LEU A 74 0.58 -9.65 5.85
N ASP A 75 0.33 -9.40 4.56
CA ASP A 75 0.82 -10.19 3.43
C ASP A 75 1.58 -9.25 2.48
N LEU A 76 2.81 -9.59 2.12
CA LEU A 76 3.67 -8.75 1.27
C LEU A 76 3.21 -8.76 -0.20
N ASN A 77 2.29 -9.65 -0.57
CA ASN A 77 1.68 -9.66 -1.90
C ASN A 77 0.54 -8.63 -2.02
N ASP A 78 -0.03 -8.19 -0.89
CA ASP A 78 -1.07 -7.17 -0.88
C ASP A 78 -0.52 -5.81 -1.37
N PRO A 79 -1.39 -4.93 -1.89
CA PRO A 79 -1.03 -3.53 -2.14
C PRO A 79 -0.58 -2.82 -0.85
N VAL A 80 0.22 -1.75 -0.99
CA VAL A 80 0.54 -0.86 0.14
C VAL A 80 -0.71 -0.05 0.51
N GLY A 81 -1.02 0.02 1.80
CA GLY A 81 -2.13 0.79 2.33
C GLY A 81 -1.72 1.57 3.58
N TRP A 82 -2.62 2.41 4.09
CA TRP A 82 -2.33 3.27 5.25
C TRP A 82 -2.00 2.52 6.57
N ALA A 83 -2.26 1.21 6.63
CA ALA A 83 -1.90 0.39 7.79
C ALA A 83 -0.59 -0.41 7.59
N THR A 84 0.00 -0.39 6.39
CA THR A 84 1.13 -1.25 6.03
C THR A 84 2.40 -0.90 6.82
N ASP A 85 2.75 0.39 6.91
CA ASP A 85 3.89 0.89 7.66
C ASP A 85 3.81 0.48 9.15
N ARG A 86 2.65 0.69 9.78
CA ARG A 86 2.41 0.31 11.18
C ARG A 86 2.57 -1.18 11.42
N LYS A 87 2.08 -2.00 10.49
CA LYS A 87 2.21 -3.45 10.58
C LYS A 87 3.67 -3.87 10.49
N LEU A 88 4.44 -3.28 9.55
CA LEU A 88 5.87 -3.56 9.41
C LEU A 88 6.66 -3.14 10.65
N VAL A 89 6.46 -1.92 11.13
CA VAL A 89 7.11 -1.43 12.35
C VAL A 89 6.76 -2.29 13.57
N ALA A 90 5.49 -2.74 13.68
CA ALA A 90 5.06 -3.61 14.77
C ALA A 90 5.73 -5.00 14.74
N LEU A 91 6.20 -5.45 13.58
CA LEU A 91 6.93 -6.73 13.45
C LEU A 91 8.35 -6.67 14.01
N ARG A 92 8.92 -5.49 14.22
CA ARG A 92 10.25 -5.30 14.82
C ARG A 92 10.42 -6.08 16.12
N ASP A 93 9.44 -5.99 17.01
CA ASP A 93 9.46 -6.61 18.32
C ASP A 93 8.82 -8.01 18.35
N ARG A 94 8.47 -8.55 17.16
CA ARG A 94 7.76 -9.82 16.98
C ARG A 94 8.41 -10.67 15.87
N PRO A 95 9.65 -11.12 16.03
CA PRO A 95 10.37 -11.79 14.95
C PRO A 95 9.70 -13.08 14.46
N GLN A 96 9.03 -13.84 15.32
CA GLN A 96 8.30 -15.04 14.92
C GLN A 96 7.08 -14.71 14.04
N GLU A 97 6.32 -13.66 14.40
CA GLU A 97 5.19 -13.19 13.59
C GLU A 97 5.68 -12.65 12.24
N CYS A 98 6.80 -11.93 12.25
CA CYS A 98 7.43 -11.43 11.04
C CYS A 98 7.86 -12.57 10.11
N ARG A 99 8.50 -13.60 10.62
CA ARG A 99 8.90 -14.79 9.83
C ARG A 99 7.68 -15.49 9.23
N ALA A 100 6.58 -15.60 9.99
CA ALA A 100 5.32 -16.13 9.46
C ALA A 100 4.74 -15.24 8.33
N VAL A 101 5.01 -13.93 8.33
CA VAL A 101 4.68 -13.04 7.21
C VAL A 101 5.53 -13.37 5.98
N LEU A 102 6.84 -13.53 6.12
CA LEU A 102 7.72 -13.92 5.01
C LEU A 102 7.31 -15.27 4.41
N GLU A 103 7.08 -16.28 5.25
CA GLU A 103 6.64 -17.62 4.83
C GLU A 103 5.32 -17.57 4.06
N ARG A 104 4.31 -16.86 4.60
CA ARG A 104 3.00 -16.71 3.97
C ARG A 104 3.09 -16.01 2.61
N SER A 105 4.01 -15.06 2.49
CA SER A 105 4.24 -14.31 1.26
C SER A 105 5.12 -15.06 0.26
N GLY A 106 5.55 -16.29 0.57
CA GLY A 106 6.41 -17.10 -0.30
C GLY A 106 7.83 -16.59 -0.43
N ILE A 107 8.37 -15.98 0.63
CA ILE A 107 9.73 -15.42 0.67
C ILE A 107 10.67 -16.41 1.35
N ASP A 108 11.72 -16.81 0.65
CA ASP A 108 12.76 -17.65 1.19
C ASP A 108 13.75 -16.85 2.04
N PHE A 109 14.03 -17.32 3.24
CA PHE A 109 14.95 -16.69 4.19
C PHE A 109 15.61 -17.73 5.11
N THR A 110 16.67 -17.31 5.79
CA THR A 110 17.30 -18.07 6.88
C THR A 110 17.32 -17.23 8.15
N ALA A 111 16.80 -17.80 9.23
CA ALA A 111 16.86 -17.20 10.56
C ALA A 111 18.06 -17.74 11.33
N PHE A 112 18.71 -16.88 12.10
CA PHE A 112 19.84 -17.21 12.93
C PHE A 112 19.55 -16.92 14.41
N GLU A 113 20.25 -17.62 15.30
CA GLU A 113 20.20 -17.38 16.74
C GLU A 113 20.67 -15.96 17.09
N PRO A 114 20.15 -15.37 18.18
CA PRO A 114 20.62 -14.08 18.67
C PRO A 114 22.13 -14.02 18.85
N ALA A 115 22.74 -12.86 18.59
CA ALA A 115 24.17 -12.65 18.76
C ALA A 115 24.52 -11.21 19.15
N GLY A 116 25.70 -11.03 19.75
CA GLY A 116 26.14 -9.74 20.26
C GLY A 116 25.73 -9.54 21.73
N GLU A 117 26.12 -8.39 22.29
CA GLU A 117 25.95 -8.09 23.71
C GLU A 117 25.46 -6.64 23.90
N GLY A 118 24.88 -6.38 25.07
CA GLY A 118 24.45 -5.05 25.46
C GLY A 118 23.50 -4.39 24.43
N ALA A 119 23.73 -3.13 24.13
CA ALA A 119 22.92 -2.37 23.18
C ALA A 119 23.08 -2.80 21.72
N CYS A 120 24.10 -3.59 21.42
CA CYS A 120 24.37 -4.12 20.07
C CYS A 120 23.99 -5.59 19.93
N ARG A 121 23.23 -6.12 20.90
CA ARG A 121 22.67 -7.46 20.79
C ARG A 121 21.58 -7.48 19.73
N ARG A 122 21.72 -8.39 18.78
CA ARG A 122 20.76 -8.62 17.69
C ARG A 122 19.91 -9.83 18.04
N GLU A 123 18.69 -9.59 18.49
CA GLU A 123 17.71 -10.63 18.84
C GLU A 123 17.09 -11.29 17.60
N ASP A 124 16.94 -10.52 16.54
CA ASP A 124 16.46 -10.99 15.24
C ASP A 124 17.56 -10.89 14.19
N ARG A 125 17.91 -12.02 13.61
CA ARG A 125 18.93 -12.13 12.56
C ARG A 125 18.36 -12.93 11.41
N THR A 126 17.90 -12.24 10.38
CA THR A 126 17.26 -12.80 9.21
C THR A 126 18.08 -12.48 7.96
N VAL A 127 18.35 -13.47 7.13
CA VAL A 127 19.02 -13.34 5.83
C VAL A 127 18.02 -13.71 4.75
N LEU A 128 17.72 -12.77 3.85
CA LEU A 128 16.91 -13.04 2.66
C LEU A 128 17.71 -13.89 1.67
N ALA A 129 17.13 -14.98 1.21
CA ALA A 129 17.61 -15.63 0.00
C ALA A 129 17.37 -14.72 -1.22
N PRO A 130 18.12 -14.87 -2.31
CA PRO A 130 17.83 -14.16 -3.55
C PRO A 130 16.39 -14.45 -4.02
N GLN A 131 15.65 -13.39 -4.38
CA GLN A 131 14.29 -13.46 -4.91
C GLN A 131 14.31 -13.00 -6.37
N PRO A 132 14.76 -13.84 -7.34
CA PRO A 132 14.99 -13.39 -8.73
C PRO A 132 13.73 -12.91 -9.42
N ASN A 133 12.57 -13.51 -9.13
CA ASN A 133 11.28 -13.10 -9.68
C ASN A 133 10.87 -11.68 -9.25
N ARG A 134 11.38 -11.23 -8.09
CA ARG A 134 11.16 -9.88 -7.54
C ARG A 134 12.33 -8.94 -7.85
N GLY A 135 13.40 -9.43 -8.49
CA GLY A 135 14.62 -8.65 -8.74
C GLY A 135 15.40 -8.32 -7.48
N LEU A 136 15.13 -9.02 -6.37
CA LEU A 136 15.79 -8.76 -5.09
C LEU A 136 16.97 -9.72 -4.88
N ARG A 137 18.16 -9.23 -5.21
CA ARG A 137 19.45 -9.81 -4.87
C ARG A 137 20.28 -8.75 -4.19
N LEU A 138 20.74 -8.99 -2.99
CA LEU A 138 21.60 -8.08 -2.23
C LEU A 138 23.08 -8.35 -2.54
N ARG A 139 23.88 -7.31 -2.73
CA ARG A 139 25.30 -7.35 -3.06
C ARG A 139 26.08 -6.46 -2.09
N PRO A 140 27.29 -6.90 -1.65
CA PRO A 140 28.11 -8.04 -2.14
C PRO A 140 27.60 -9.42 -1.70
N GLY A 141 26.68 -9.53 -0.77
CA GLY A 141 26.04 -10.75 -0.28
C GLY A 141 24.83 -10.38 0.55
N ALA A 142 23.94 -11.31 0.86
CA ALA A 142 22.77 -11.02 1.70
C ALA A 142 23.19 -10.75 3.15
N PRO A 143 22.96 -9.56 3.71
CA PRO A 143 23.34 -9.22 5.07
C PRO A 143 22.32 -9.76 6.08
N GLN A 144 22.74 -9.88 7.34
CA GLN A 144 21.83 -10.21 8.43
C GLN A 144 21.12 -8.95 8.92
N ALA A 145 19.87 -8.79 8.58
CA ALA A 145 19.00 -7.72 9.06
C ALA A 145 17.95 -8.25 10.06
N THR A 146 17.16 -7.36 10.67
CA THR A 146 15.93 -7.78 11.30
C THR A 146 14.93 -8.27 10.24
N CYS A 147 14.03 -9.17 10.62
CA CYS A 147 12.97 -9.64 9.73
C CYS A 147 12.10 -8.49 9.24
N ALA A 148 11.84 -7.48 10.07
CA ALA A 148 11.06 -6.30 9.69
C ALA A 148 11.72 -5.49 8.56
N VAL A 149 13.06 -5.31 8.59
CA VAL A 149 13.80 -4.70 7.48
C VAL A 149 13.73 -5.58 6.24
N ALA A 150 13.89 -6.89 6.40
CA ALA A 150 13.79 -7.85 5.29
C ALA A 150 12.42 -7.80 4.61
N ALA A 151 11.32 -7.79 5.38
CA ALA A 151 9.96 -7.66 4.87
C ALA A 151 9.73 -6.30 4.17
N GLY A 152 10.25 -5.22 4.75
CA GLY A 152 10.22 -3.89 4.15
C GLY A 152 10.90 -3.85 2.78
N LEU A 153 12.10 -4.47 2.66
CA LEU A 153 12.82 -4.56 1.38
C LEU A 153 12.03 -5.31 0.30
N VAL A 154 11.40 -6.43 0.65
CA VAL A 154 10.56 -7.19 -0.29
C VAL A 154 9.41 -6.34 -0.79
N LEU A 155 8.69 -5.69 0.13
CA LEU A 155 7.55 -4.85 -0.22
C LEU A 155 7.98 -3.65 -1.06
N TRP A 156 9.06 -2.98 -0.68
CA TRP A 156 9.62 -1.85 -1.41
C TRP A 156 10.05 -2.22 -2.83
N MET A 157 10.75 -3.35 -2.99
CA MET A 157 11.13 -3.84 -4.32
C MET A 157 9.90 -4.06 -5.22
N ASP A 158 8.89 -4.76 -4.72
CA ASP A 158 7.73 -5.14 -5.53
C ASP A 158 6.81 -3.98 -5.85
N LYS A 159 6.55 -3.11 -4.86
CA LYS A 159 5.48 -2.10 -4.97
C LYS A 159 5.99 -0.72 -5.38
N VAL A 160 7.29 -0.47 -5.25
CA VAL A 160 7.90 0.84 -5.55
C VAL A 160 9.01 0.71 -6.57
N VAL A 161 10.08 -0.03 -6.24
CA VAL A 161 11.31 -0.02 -7.05
C VAL A 161 11.09 -0.58 -8.45
N GLN A 162 10.43 -1.75 -8.57
CA GLN A 162 10.18 -2.35 -9.87
C GLN A 162 9.26 -1.51 -10.77
N PRO A 163 8.10 -1.02 -10.29
CA PRO A 163 7.28 -0.10 -11.09
C PRO A 163 8.02 1.17 -11.51
N ALA A 164 8.73 1.82 -10.58
CA ALA A 164 9.50 3.03 -10.86
C ALA A 164 10.63 2.78 -11.87
N ALA A 165 11.31 1.64 -11.79
CA ALA A 165 12.36 1.26 -12.73
C ALA A 165 11.80 1.02 -14.13
N GLN A 166 10.66 0.34 -14.22
CA GLN A 166 10.00 0.11 -15.51
C GLN A 166 9.55 1.41 -16.15
N GLU A 167 8.96 2.32 -15.35
CA GLU A 167 8.45 3.60 -15.82
C GLU A 167 9.56 4.55 -16.26
N ASN A 168 10.59 4.74 -15.40
CA ASN A 168 11.61 5.76 -15.62
C ASN A 168 12.82 5.24 -16.41
N LEU A 169 13.19 3.97 -16.22
CA LEU A 169 14.41 3.42 -16.80
C LEU A 169 14.13 2.50 -18.00
N GLY A 170 12.89 2.03 -18.19
CA GLY A 170 12.52 1.03 -19.19
C GLY A 170 13.18 -0.34 -18.97
N SER A 171 13.67 -0.61 -17.74
CA SER A 171 14.40 -1.83 -17.39
C SER A 171 14.12 -2.23 -15.96
N ARG A 172 14.07 -3.53 -15.69
CA ARG A 172 13.88 -4.05 -14.34
C ARG A 172 15.15 -3.91 -13.49
N ILE A 173 14.97 -3.80 -12.16
CA ILE A 173 16.07 -3.96 -11.21
C ILE A 173 16.29 -5.46 -10.95
N VAL A 174 17.52 -5.90 -10.95
CA VAL A 174 17.92 -7.30 -10.71
C VAL A 174 18.80 -7.47 -9.46
N ALA A 175 19.37 -6.40 -8.93
CA ALA A 175 20.10 -6.42 -7.68
C ALA A 175 20.17 -5.03 -7.03
N LEU A 176 20.39 -5.01 -5.70
CA LEU A 176 20.68 -3.84 -4.90
C LEU A 176 22.11 -3.95 -4.35
N ASP A 177 22.93 -2.90 -4.52
CA ASP A 177 24.21 -2.77 -3.83
C ASP A 177 23.97 -2.08 -2.49
N HIS A 178 24.43 -2.69 -1.40
CA HIS A 178 24.26 -2.16 -0.05
C HIS A 178 25.59 -1.94 0.68
N LEU A 179 25.59 -1.04 1.67
CA LEU A 179 26.76 -0.76 2.51
C LEU A 179 26.74 -1.54 3.85
N GLY A 180 25.63 -2.26 4.11
CA GLY A 180 25.51 -3.10 5.29
C GLY A 180 24.26 -2.84 6.12
N THR A 181 24.10 -3.69 7.15
CA THR A 181 22.97 -3.63 8.09
C THR A 181 23.43 -3.50 9.53
N ASN A 182 24.68 -3.84 9.85
CA ASN A 182 25.17 -3.90 11.21
C ASN A 182 26.40 -3.02 11.43
N ASN A 183 26.26 -2.08 12.34
CA ASN A 183 27.34 -1.22 12.82
C ASN A 183 27.03 -0.79 14.26
N CYS A 184 27.78 -1.37 15.22
CA CYS A 184 27.61 -1.07 16.64
C CYS A 184 28.16 0.31 16.99
N ARG A 185 27.36 1.35 16.75
CA ARG A 185 27.72 2.75 17.04
C ARG A 185 26.49 3.56 17.44
N ARG A 186 26.76 4.68 18.09
CA ARG A 186 25.74 5.71 18.33
C ARG A 186 25.56 6.57 17.08
N ILE A 187 24.40 7.23 16.98
CA ILE A 187 24.14 8.22 15.93
C ILE A 187 25.18 9.34 16.05
N GLY A 188 25.82 9.67 14.93
CA GLY A 188 26.91 10.65 14.90
C GLY A 188 28.29 10.14 15.35
N GLY A 189 28.43 8.86 15.76
CA GLY A 189 29.71 8.22 16.08
C GLY A 189 30.35 8.61 17.40
N GLY A 190 29.65 9.35 18.27
CA GLY A 190 30.15 9.76 19.58
C GLY A 190 29.91 8.70 20.70
N ASP A 191 30.41 9.00 21.91
CA ASP A 191 30.28 8.12 23.08
C ASP A 191 28.94 8.27 23.83
N SER A 192 28.13 9.26 23.46
CA SER A 192 26.85 9.56 24.09
C SER A 192 25.74 9.69 23.05
N GLY A 193 24.48 9.74 23.50
CA GLY A 193 23.30 9.86 22.63
C GLY A 193 22.67 8.52 22.28
N ARG A 194 21.75 8.54 21.31
CA ARG A 194 20.97 7.36 20.88
C ARG A 194 21.84 6.37 20.07
N TRP A 195 21.57 5.09 20.25
CA TRP A 195 22.13 4.06 19.38
C TRP A 195 21.54 4.16 17.97
N SER A 196 22.35 3.89 16.97
CA SER A 196 21.91 3.73 15.60
C SER A 196 21.10 2.44 15.46
N GLU A 197 20.11 2.42 14.56
CA GLU A 197 19.36 1.20 14.24
C GLU A 197 20.28 0.12 13.62
N HIS A 198 21.39 0.50 13.03
CA HIS A 198 22.43 -0.44 12.62
C HIS A 198 23.05 -1.23 13.79
N ALA A 199 22.99 -0.71 15.02
CA ALA A 199 23.53 -1.41 16.17
C ALA A 199 22.85 -2.77 16.42
N THR A 200 21.57 -2.86 16.09
CA THR A 200 20.76 -4.08 16.22
C THR A 200 20.46 -4.77 14.89
N GLY A 201 20.98 -4.26 13.77
CA GLY A 201 20.68 -4.78 12.43
C GLY A 201 19.30 -4.37 11.92
N ASN A 202 18.68 -3.35 12.54
CA ASN A 202 17.35 -2.86 12.18
C ASN A 202 17.37 -1.74 11.11
N ALA A 203 18.45 -1.64 10.37
CA ALA A 203 18.63 -0.72 9.25
C ALA A 203 19.41 -1.37 8.12
N ILE A 204 19.31 -0.80 6.91
CA ILE A 204 20.13 -1.13 5.75
C ILE A 204 20.42 0.13 4.97
N ASP A 205 21.65 0.23 4.45
CA ASP A 205 22.08 1.34 3.59
C ASP A 205 22.17 0.86 2.14
N ILE A 206 21.35 1.42 1.24
CA ILE A 206 21.28 1.08 -0.19
C ILE A 206 22.01 2.14 -1.02
N ALA A 207 23.11 1.73 -1.68
CA ALA A 207 24.00 2.62 -2.43
C ALA A 207 23.71 2.65 -3.93
N ALA A 208 23.21 1.55 -4.53
CA ALA A 208 22.94 1.49 -5.96
C ALA A 208 21.93 0.40 -6.34
N PHE A 209 21.39 0.55 -7.53
CA PHE A 209 20.44 -0.34 -8.18
C PHE A 209 21.06 -0.87 -9.47
N ARG A 210 21.00 -2.19 -9.67
CA ARG A 210 21.48 -2.85 -10.88
C ARG A 210 20.31 -3.19 -11.77
N THR A 211 20.33 -2.70 -13.00
CA THR A 211 19.28 -2.99 -13.99
C THR A 211 19.61 -4.25 -14.78
N GLU A 212 18.59 -4.87 -15.36
CA GLU A 212 18.70 -6.06 -16.20
C GLU A 212 19.51 -5.79 -17.49
N ASP A 213 19.44 -4.59 -18.04
CA ASP A 213 20.21 -4.14 -19.20
C ASP A 213 21.67 -3.76 -18.86
N GLY A 214 22.11 -3.99 -17.61
CA GLY A 214 23.50 -3.84 -17.19
C GLY A 214 23.90 -2.45 -16.68
N ARG A 215 22.98 -1.49 -16.62
CA ARG A 215 23.25 -0.17 -16.03
C ARG A 215 23.35 -0.27 -14.50
N THR A 216 24.03 0.69 -13.91
CA THR A 216 24.09 0.91 -12.46
C THR A 216 23.60 2.31 -12.14
N ILE A 217 22.49 2.41 -11.43
CA ILE A 217 21.96 3.68 -10.92
C ILE A 217 22.50 3.84 -9.51
N SER A 218 23.35 4.83 -9.29
CA SER A 218 24.06 5.04 -8.04
C SER A 218 23.51 6.27 -7.31
N VAL A 219 23.18 6.12 -6.04
CA VAL A 219 22.73 7.26 -5.22
C VAL A 219 23.76 8.37 -5.25
N LEU A 220 25.06 8.05 -5.06
CA LEU A 220 26.15 9.04 -5.06
C LEU A 220 26.26 9.85 -6.37
N ARG A 221 26.11 9.16 -7.52
CA ARG A 221 26.43 9.79 -8.82
C ARG A 221 25.21 10.40 -9.50
N ASP A 222 24.04 9.80 -9.25
CA ASP A 222 22.86 10.08 -10.08
C ASP A 222 21.80 10.90 -9.31
N TRP A 223 21.97 11.09 -7.97
CA TRP A 223 21.02 11.83 -7.14
C TRP A 223 20.96 13.32 -7.47
N GLU A 224 22.12 13.97 -7.64
CA GLU A 224 22.22 15.44 -7.87
C GLU A 224 21.87 15.86 -9.30
N ASN A 225 21.62 14.90 -10.20
CA ASN A 225 21.16 15.23 -11.54
C ASN A 225 19.77 15.84 -11.50
N ASP A 226 19.48 16.74 -12.44
CA ASP A 226 18.15 17.31 -12.58
C ASP A 226 17.13 16.18 -12.89
N PRO A 227 16.08 15.98 -12.08
CA PRO A 227 15.08 14.95 -12.36
C PRO A 227 14.35 15.16 -13.68
N ASP A 228 14.18 16.41 -14.13
CA ASP A 228 13.50 16.71 -15.40
C ASP A 228 14.33 16.26 -16.62
N ASP A 229 15.66 16.19 -16.46
CA ASP A 229 16.60 15.79 -17.51
C ASP A 229 17.20 14.39 -17.31
N SER A 230 16.99 13.76 -16.15
CA SER A 230 17.62 12.49 -15.77
C SER A 230 16.63 11.44 -15.30
N ALA A 231 16.38 10.43 -16.14
CA ALA A 231 15.58 9.26 -15.77
C ALA A 231 16.12 8.54 -14.52
N ALA A 232 17.44 8.55 -14.29
CA ALA A 232 18.06 7.96 -13.11
C ALA A 232 17.71 8.75 -11.84
N ALA A 233 17.77 10.09 -11.90
CA ALA A 233 17.42 10.96 -10.78
C ALA A 233 15.92 10.84 -10.45
N THR A 234 15.05 10.84 -11.45
CA THR A 234 13.60 10.63 -11.27
C THR A 234 13.31 9.28 -10.61
N PHE A 235 13.95 8.21 -11.10
CA PHE A 235 13.85 6.89 -10.50
C PHE A 235 14.28 6.89 -9.03
N LEU A 236 15.43 7.47 -8.70
CA LEU A 236 15.94 7.51 -7.32
C LEU A 236 14.99 8.27 -6.38
N ARG A 237 14.45 9.40 -6.82
CA ARG A 237 13.49 10.18 -6.02
C ARG A 237 12.19 9.41 -5.81
N THR A 238 11.67 8.77 -6.85
CA THR A 238 10.46 7.91 -6.74
C THR A 238 10.71 6.73 -5.79
N ALA A 239 11.88 6.10 -5.89
CA ALA A 239 12.26 4.99 -5.00
C ALA A 239 12.37 5.46 -3.53
N ARG A 240 12.98 6.62 -3.27
CA ARG A 240 13.07 7.24 -1.94
C ARG A 240 11.68 7.57 -1.39
N ASP A 241 10.84 8.24 -2.18
CA ASP A 241 9.52 8.70 -1.73
C ASP A 241 8.62 7.51 -1.36
N GLY A 242 8.61 6.46 -2.18
CA GLY A 242 7.86 5.25 -1.85
C GLY A 242 8.46 4.44 -0.68
N ALA A 243 9.76 4.59 -0.36
CA ALA A 243 10.33 4.00 0.85
C ALA A 243 9.77 4.64 2.12
N CYS A 244 9.38 5.91 2.07
CA CYS A 244 8.81 6.64 3.22
C CYS A 244 7.46 6.07 3.68
N ASP A 245 6.73 5.38 2.80
CA ASP A 245 5.46 4.71 3.11
C ASP A 245 5.63 3.30 3.69
N ILE A 246 6.88 2.79 3.72
CA ILE A 246 7.19 1.41 4.08
C ILE A 246 8.12 1.32 5.28
N PHE A 247 9.10 2.22 5.36
CA PHE A 247 10.09 2.23 6.44
C PHE A 247 9.75 3.27 7.51
N GLY A 248 10.13 2.99 8.74
CA GLY A 248 9.96 3.91 9.86
C GLY A 248 10.85 5.15 9.73
N THR A 249 12.04 4.99 9.14
CA THR A 249 12.92 6.10 8.77
C THR A 249 13.49 5.85 7.38
N THR A 250 13.41 6.87 6.53
CA THR A 250 14.08 6.93 5.22
C THR A 250 14.91 8.20 5.16
N LEU A 251 16.24 8.06 5.07
CA LEU A 251 17.16 9.19 4.88
C LEU A 251 17.83 9.07 3.52
N SER A 252 17.99 10.21 2.85
CA SER A 252 18.57 10.32 1.52
C SER A 252 19.69 11.38 1.51
N PRO A 253 20.35 11.65 0.38
CA PRO A 253 21.32 12.73 0.27
C PRO A 253 20.79 14.11 0.68
N ASP A 254 19.47 14.33 0.56
CA ASP A 254 18.83 15.59 1.00
C ASP A 254 18.88 15.79 2.53
N TYR A 255 19.14 14.74 3.30
CA TYR A 255 19.14 14.85 4.75
C TYR A 255 20.43 15.50 5.28
N ASN A 256 21.60 14.96 4.91
CA ASN A 256 22.90 15.49 5.31
C ASN A 256 24.05 14.82 4.55
N PRO A 257 25.28 15.38 4.59
CA PRO A 257 26.45 14.81 3.87
C PRO A 257 26.82 13.37 4.24
N ALA A 258 26.44 12.87 5.42
CA ALA A 258 26.73 11.49 5.82
C ALA A 258 25.86 10.48 5.05
N HIS A 259 24.82 10.93 4.35
CA HIS A 259 23.93 10.10 3.53
C HIS A 259 24.05 10.44 2.04
N ALA A 260 25.12 11.15 1.60
CA ALA A 260 25.29 11.59 0.22
C ALA A 260 25.38 10.43 -0.79
N ASP A 261 25.73 9.23 -0.35
CA ASP A 261 26.04 8.08 -1.20
C ASP A 261 25.06 6.89 -1.06
N HIS A 262 24.03 7.02 -0.20
CA HIS A 262 23.10 5.92 0.05
C HIS A 262 21.72 6.38 0.56
N PHE A 263 20.74 5.49 0.47
CA PHE A 263 19.50 5.58 1.23
C PHE A 263 19.66 4.78 2.51
N HIS A 264 19.51 5.41 3.67
CA HIS A 264 19.37 4.74 4.94
C HIS A 264 17.89 4.39 5.16
N LEU A 265 17.59 3.10 5.32
CA LEU A 265 16.25 2.57 5.50
C LEU A 265 16.19 1.79 6.80
N ASP A 266 15.35 2.18 7.76
CA ASP A 266 15.19 1.48 9.02
C ASP A 266 13.73 1.29 9.45
N GLN A 267 13.53 0.36 10.38
CA GLN A 267 12.23 0.11 10.99
C GLN A 267 12.18 0.69 12.42
N ALA A 268 12.78 1.86 12.65
CA ALA A 268 12.61 2.58 13.91
C ALA A 268 11.16 3.01 14.06
N GLY A 269 10.49 2.48 15.06
CA GLY A 269 9.15 2.95 15.42
C GLY A 269 9.19 4.39 15.91
N GLY A 270 8.82 5.35 15.08
CA GLY A 270 8.42 6.67 15.55
C GLY A 270 7.22 6.50 16.48
N ARG A 271 7.19 7.21 17.62
CA ARG A 271 6.00 7.25 18.46
C ARG A 271 4.82 7.68 17.61
N VAL A 272 3.85 6.75 17.42
CA VAL A 272 2.54 7.00 16.80
C VAL A 272 2.61 7.54 15.37
N GLY A 273 2.90 6.68 14.38
CA GLY A 273 2.51 6.89 13.00
C GLY A 273 3.23 8.03 12.24
N TRP A 274 4.45 8.38 12.64
CA TRP A 274 5.28 9.36 11.94
C TRP A 274 6.55 8.67 11.44
N SER A 275 6.58 8.37 10.16
CA SER A 275 7.82 8.01 9.47
C SER A 275 8.70 9.28 9.35
N VAL A 276 10.01 9.12 9.50
CA VAL A 276 10.98 10.20 9.19
C VAL A 276 11.39 10.02 7.75
N CYS A 277 10.99 10.97 6.91
CA CYS A 277 11.33 11.00 5.48
C CYS A 277 12.13 12.26 5.18
N ARG A 278 13.40 12.15 4.84
CA ARG A 278 14.33 13.25 4.60
C ARG A 278 15.26 12.96 3.43
#